data_8b44b695e72ae1bc840ae3459e3bc4e0
#
_entry.id   8b44b695e72ae1bc840ae3459e3bc4e0
#
_cell.length_a   1.000
_cell.length_b   1.000
_cell.length_c   1.000
_cell.angle_alpha   90.00
_cell.angle_beta   90.00
_cell.angle_gamma   90.00
#
_symmetry.space_group_name_H-M   'P 1'
#
loop_
_entity.id
_entity.type
_entity.pdbx_description
1 polymer ?
#
loop_
_entity_poly.entity_id
_entity_poly.type
_entity_poly.pdbx_seq_one_letter_code
_entity_poly.pdbx_strand_id
1 'polypeptide(L)'
;MPKPSERAAALVDVLRVDAFETDREGAFPEHSIALLKEAGLLAAPVPAAAGGESLGNTEHGLQLLETLAQVGRGNLVVGRLYEGHVNALQLVERFGDELQRRRWQADAVAGRLFAVWNTEAADGVKLQADGSGAYRLAGAKTFASGCGKVGRAVVTAARVDGGWQMTIVDCAAHAPREDRQFWKPLGMRASASFRADFSGIRVDAGDLLGQPGDFYAEPSFSGGAIRFAAVQQGGIEAVFDETRRFLAGLDRTDDPHQRMRLGEMAMRVESGRLWLGGAAAAATKPARLVAYANLMRSAIEDNALVVMRLAERSVGARGLLRPEPFERLHRDLTHYLRQPAPDGVLVHAGADVLARQTPAWKLWQ
;
A
#
# COMPACT_ATOMS: atom_id res chain seq x y z
N MET A 1 -6.14 21.14 13.92
CA MET A 1 -4.88 20.36 13.70
C MET A 1 -4.49 20.43 12.24
N PRO A 2 -3.19 20.31 11.86
CA PRO A 2 -2.77 20.17 10.48
C PRO A 2 -3.43 18.95 9.83
N LYS A 3 -3.66 19.00 8.51
CA LYS A 3 -4.25 17.88 7.76
C LYS A 3 -3.35 16.63 7.84
N PRO A 4 -3.89 15.41 7.72
CA PRO A 4 -3.09 14.18 7.69
C PRO A 4 -1.96 14.20 6.65
N SER A 5 -2.21 14.75 5.44
CA SER A 5 -1.19 14.89 4.41
C SER A 5 -0.07 15.88 4.78
N GLU A 6 -0.38 16.94 5.51
CA GLU A 6 0.61 17.90 6.02
C GLU A 6 1.48 17.29 7.13
N ARG A 7 0.86 16.52 8.05
CA ARG A 7 1.59 15.77 9.08
C ARG A 7 2.50 14.71 8.46
N ALA A 8 2.02 13.98 7.47
CA ALA A 8 2.83 13.02 6.73
C ALA A 8 4.00 13.69 6.00
N ALA A 9 3.76 14.86 5.37
CA ALA A 9 4.80 15.64 4.71
C ALA A 9 5.90 16.11 5.69
N ALA A 10 5.53 16.48 6.91
CA ALA A 10 6.49 16.87 7.96
C ALA A 10 7.41 15.71 8.42
N LEU A 11 6.99 14.47 8.20
CA LEU A 11 7.77 13.28 8.56
C LEU A 11 8.72 12.80 7.45
N VAL A 12 8.61 13.33 6.22
CA VAL A 12 9.33 12.79 5.04
C VAL A 12 10.83 12.64 5.29
N ASP A 13 11.48 13.66 5.83
CA ASP A 13 12.95 13.63 6.01
C ASP A 13 13.40 12.62 7.08
N VAL A 14 12.69 12.53 8.20
CA VAL A 14 13.04 11.55 9.24
C VAL A 14 12.74 10.11 8.77
N LEU A 15 11.65 9.88 8.05
CA LEU A 15 11.34 8.59 7.44
C LEU A 15 12.40 8.17 6.41
N ARG A 16 12.94 9.13 5.65
CA ARG A 16 14.01 8.89 4.66
C ARG A 16 15.32 8.47 5.32
N VAL A 17 15.67 9.07 6.46
CA VAL A 17 16.85 8.67 7.24
C VAL A 17 16.67 7.27 7.82
N ASP A 18 15.55 6.99 8.47
CA ASP A 18 15.23 5.67 9.03
C ASP A 18 15.20 4.57 7.96
N ALA A 19 14.75 4.89 6.75
CA ALA A 19 14.72 3.95 5.61
C ALA A 19 16.12 3.46 5.22
N PHE A 20 17.14 4.30 5.33
CA PHE A 20 18.51 3.91 5.03
C PHE A 20 19.05 2.89 6.05
N GLU A 21 18.83 3.13 7.34
CA GLU A 21 19.30 2.24 8.40
C GLU A 21 18.57 0.90 8.38
N THR A 22 17.24 0.92 8.25
CA THR A 22 16.42 -0.30 8.24
C THR A 22 16.67 -1.17 7.01
N ASP A 23 16.91 -0.59 5.81
CA ASP A 23 17.23 -1.35 4.60
C ASP A 23 18.56 -2.10 4.73
N ARG A 24 19.57 -1.48 5.34
CA ARG A 24 20.90 -2.08 5.49
C ARG A 24 20.83 -3.43 6.21
N GLU A 25 20.01 -3.54 7.23
CA GLU A 25 19.86 -4.72 8.08
C GLU A 25 18.65 -5.58 7.70
N GLY A 26 17.75 -5.06 6.84
CA GLY A 26 16.44 -5.67 6.59
C GLY A 26 15.56 -5.66 7.83
N ALA A 27 15.82 -4.72 8.77
CA ALA A 27 15.10 -4.59 10.02
C ALA A 27 13.75 -3.90 9.81
N PHE A 28 12.71 -4.36 10.53
CA PHE A 28 11.41 -3.71 10.47
C PHE A 28 11.50 -2.25 10.95
N PRO A 29 10.84 -1.29 10.29
CA PRO A 29 10.96 0.14 10.58
C PRO A 29 10.11 0.58 11.80
N GLU A 30 10.44 0.07 12.99
CA GLU A 30 9.65 0.31 14.21
C GLU A 30 9.58 1.80 14.58
N HIS A 31 10.70 2.51 14.41
CA HIS A 31 10.76 3.94 14.68
C HIS A 31 9.83 4.73 13.76
N SER A 32 9.87 4.45 12.45
CA SER A 32 8.95 5.09 11.48
C SER A 32 7.48 4.82 11.82
N ILE A 33 7.12 3.59 12.22
CA ILE A 33 5.75 3.26 12.62
C ILE A 33 5.35 4.01 13.90
N ALA A 34 6.26 4.15 14.87
CA ALA A 34 6.02 4.96 16.07
C ALA A 34 5.75 6.43 15.72
N LEU A 35 6.54 7.02 14.80
CA LEU A 35 6.32 8.38 14.30
C LEU A 35 4.94 8.56 13.63
N LEU A 36 4.49 7.58 12.82
CA LEU A 36 3.14 7.62 12.25
C LEU A 36 2.07 7.59 13.34
N LYS A 37 2.25 6.77 14.39
CA LYS A 37 1.35 6.70 15.54
C LYS A 37 1.31 8.04 16.29
N GLU A 38 2.45 8.62 16.64
CA GLU A 38 2.57 9.91 17.34
C GLU A 38 1.95 11.06 16.54
N ALA A 39 2.10 11.04 15.22
CA ALA A 39 1.44 11.98 14.32
C ALA A 39 -0.07 11.73 14.16
N GLY A 40 -0.67 10.72 14.82
CA GLY A 40 -2.08 10.38 14.73
C GLY A 40 -2.48 9.72 13.39
N LEU A 41 -1.51 9.36 12.54
CA LEU A 41 -1.80 8.83 11.20
C LEU A 41 -2.39 7.41 11.24
N LEU A 42 -2.07 6.59 12.26
CA LEU A 42 -2.69 5.28 12.42
C LEU A 42 -4.18 5.37 12.79
N ALA A 43 -4.58 6.41 13.53
CA ALA A 43 -5.98 6.64 13.87
C ALA A 43 -6.76 7.37 12.75
N ALA A 44 -6.08 8.14 11.90
CA ALA A 44 -6.70 9.01 10.90
C ALA A 44 -7.72 8.32 9.98
N PRO A 45 -7.54 7.05 9.52
CA PRO A 45 -8.52 6.36 8.68
C PRO A 45 -9.83 6.02 9.39
N VAL A 46 -9.84 5.97 10.73
CA VAL A 46 -11.02 5.65 11.54
C VAL A 46 -12.05 6.80 11.45
N PRO A 47 -13.37 6.53 11.47
CA PRO A 47 -14.39 7.57 11.53
C PRO A 47 -14.19 8.53 12.69
N ALA A 48 -14.48 9.82 12.48
CA ALA A 48 -14.35 10.85 13.51
C ALA A 48 -15.18 10.54 14.77
N ALA A 49 -16.37 9.98 14.60
CA ALA A 49 -17.24 9.55 15.69
C ALA A 49 -16.62 8.43 16.58
N ALA A 50 -15.62 7.70 16.03
CA ALA A 50 -14.90 6.64 16.74
C ALA A 50 -13.48 7.05 17.16
N GLY A 51 -13.15 8.33 17.10
CA GLY A 51 -11.88 8.89 17.56
C GLY A 51 -10.77 9.03 16.48
N GLY A 52 -11.11 8.85 15.19
CA GLY A 52 -10.23 9.12 14.06
C GLY A 52 -10.51 10.45 13.37
N GLU A 53 -10.20 10.54 12.07
CA GLU A 53 -10.39 11.72 11.24
C GLU A 53 -11.16 11.45 9.94
N SER A 54 -11.79 10.29 9.83
CA SER A 54 -12.54 9.84 8.64
C SER A 54 -11.72 9.84 7.34
N LEU A 55 -10.40 9.75 7.43
CA LEU A 55 -9.51 9.76 6.25
C LEU A 55 -9.79 8.59 5.29
N GLY A 56 -10.45 7.53 5.76
CA GLY A 56 -10.91 6.41 4.93
C GLY A 56 -12.15 6.69 4.08
N ASN A 57 -12.88 7.77 4.32
CA ASN A 57 -14.13 8.10 3.64
C ASN A 57 -13.87 8.67 2.24
N THR A 58 -14.84 8.46 1.33
CA THR A 58 -14.77 8.93 -0.07
C THR A 58 -14.60 10.45 -0.16
N GLU A 59 -15.21 11.22 0.76
CA GLU A 59 -15.09 12.68 0.84
C GLU A 59 -13.66 13.17 1.04
N HIS A 60 -12.84 12.37 1.71
CA HIS A 60 -11.42 12.63 1.97
C HIS A 60 -10.48 11.85 1.03
N GLY A 61 -11.01 11.33 -0.08
CA GLY A 61 -10.27 10.43 -0.97
C GLY A 61 -8.93 11.01 -1.46
N LEU A 62 -8.92 12.27 -1.92
CA LEU A 62 -7.67 12.92 -2.36
C LEU A 62 -6.68 13.08 -1.19
N GLN A 63 -7.16 13.51 -0.04
CA GLN A 63 -6.31 13.70 1.14
C GLN A 63 -5.68 12.38 1.61
N LEU A 64 -6.42 11.27 1.52
CA LEU A 64 -5.88 9.93 1.79
C LEU A 64 -4.75 9.59 0.82
N LEU A 65 -4.96 9.78 -0.49
CA LEU A 65 -3.95 9.47 -1.49
C LEU A 65 -2.70 10.34 -1.36
N GLU A 66 -2.86 11.62 -1.06
CA GLU A 66 -1.76 12.54 -0.75
C GLU A 66 -0.99 12.09 0.50
N THR A 67 -1.71 11.68 1.56
CA THR A 67 -1.09 11.16 2.79
C THR A 67 -0.23 9.93 2.50
N LEU A 68 -0.78 8.97 1.74
CA LEU A 68 -0.07 7.77 1.32
C LEU A 68 1.16 8.09 0.45
N ALA A 69 1.03 9.04 -0.47
CA ALA A 69 2.15 9.49 -1.30
C ALA A 69 3.26 10.13 -0.45
N GLN A 70 2.94 10.98 0.53
CA GLN A 70 3.96 11.58 1.41
C GLN A 70 4.68 10.52 2.27
N VAL A 71 3.95 9.55 2.83
CA VAL A 71 4.59 8.45 3.57
C VAL A 71 5.49 7.63 2.65
N GLY A 72 5.02 7.30 1.44
CA GLY A 72 5.80 6.59 0.41
C GLY A 72 7.04 7.36 -0.04
N ARG A 73 6.96 8.69 -0.14
CA ARG A 73 8.08 9.59 -0.46
C ARG A 73 9.17 9.56 0.60
N GLY A 74 8.81 9.47 1.86
CA GLY A 74 9.77 9.30 2.95
C GLY A 74 10.35 7.88 2.99
N ASN A 75 9.48 6.86 2.94
CA ASN A 75 9.89 5.46 3.03
C ASN A 75 8.85 4.55 2.35
N LEU A 76 9.20 3.92 1.24
CA LEU A 76 8.31 3.02 0.49
C LEU A 76 7.86 1.81 1.31
N VAL A 77 8.73 1.27 2.17
CA VAL A 77 8.38 0.16 3.08
C VAL A 77 7.31 0.59 4.06
N VAL A 78 7.48 1.74 4.70
CA VAL A 78 6.49 2.30 5.63
C VAL A 78 5.19 2.65 4.91
N GLY A 79 5.29 3.19 3.69
CA GLY A 79 4.14 3.43 2.81
C GLY A 79 3.33 2.15 2.54
N ARG A 80 4.02 1.03 2.23
CA ARG A 80 3.37 -0.28 2.03
C ARG A 80 2.68 -0.80 3.30
N LEU A 81 3.32 -0.64 4.46
CA LEU A 81 2.74 -1.06 5.74
C LEU A 81 1.53 -0.20 6.11
N TYR A 82 1.62 1.10 5.93
CA TYR A 82 0.54 2.04 6.21
C TYR A 82 -0.64 1.88 5.23
N GLU A 83 -0.37 1.63 3.95
CA GLU A 83 -1.40 1.30 2.96
C GLU A 83 -2.16 0.03 3.36
N GLY A 84 -1.45 -1.01 3.82
CA GLY A 84 -2.07 -2.23 4.34
C GLY A 84 -2.95 -1.98 5.57
N HIS A 85 -2.54 -1.08 6.46
CA HIS A 85 -3.31 -0.65 7.62
C HIS A 85 -4.60 0.08 7.21
N VAL A 86 -4.51 1.03 6.28
CA VAL A 86 -5.67 1.73 5.73
C VAL A 86 -6.64 0.76 5.08
N ASN A 87 -6.13 -0.19 4.27
CA ASN A 87 -6.95 -1.21 3.61
C ASN A 87 -7.73 -2.06 4.62
N ALA A 88 -7.08 -2.51 5.69
CA ALA A 88 -7.73 -3.30 6.74
C ALA A 88 -8.86 -2.52 7.41
N LEU A 89 -8.63 -1.26 7.76
CA LEU A 89 -9.65 -0.42 8.40
C LEU A 89 -10.82 -0.10 7.47
N GLN A 90 -10.59 0.07 6.17
CA GLN A 90 -11.67 0.24 5.20
C GLN A 90 -12.51 -1.04 5.03
N LEU A 91 -11.89 -2.23 5.10
CA LEU A 91 -12.62 -3.50 5.11
C LEU A 91 -13.47 -3.64 6.38
N VAL A 92 -12.92 -3.27 7.54
CA VAL A 92 -13.65 -3.25 8.82
C VAL A 92 -14.84 -2.29 8.75
N GLU A 93 -14.65 -1.07 8.26
CA GLU A 93 -15.71 -0.07 8.15
C GLU A 93 -16.84 -0.54 7.23
N ARG A 94 -16.48 -1.16 6.11
CA ARG A 94 -17.42 -1.57 5.07
C ARG A 94 -18.20 -2.84 5.40
N PHE A 95 -17.53 -3.85 5.95
CA PHE A 95 -18.07 -5.20 6.08
C PHE A 95 -18.27 -5.65 7.53
N GLY A 96 -17.75 -4.90 8.50
CA GLY A 96 -17.91 -5.20 9.91
C GLY A 96 -19.34 -4.90 10.41
N ASP A 97 -19.83 -5.69 11.34
CA ASP A 97 -20.98 -5.32 12.17
C ASP A 97 -20.61 -4.22 13.18
N GLU A 98 -21.59 -3.75 13.96
CA GLU A 98 -21.37 -2.66 14.89
C GLU A 98 -20.35 -3.00 16.00
N LEU A 99 -20.39 -4.24 16.53
CA LEU A 99 -19.43 -4.68 17.55
C LEU A 99 -18.02 -4.81 17.00
N GLN A 100 -17.90 -5.37 15.81
CA GLN A 100 -16.64 -5.50 15.10
C GLN A 100 -16.00 -4.13 14.79
N ARG A 101 -16.81 -3.18 14.26
CA ARG A 101 -16.32 -1.82 14.02
C ARG A 101 -15.84 -1.16 15.30
N ARG A 102 -16.64 -1.19 16.39
CA ARG A 102 -16.23 -0.61 17.68
C ARG A 102 -14.91 -1.21 18.17
N ARG A 103 -14.80 -2.55 18.15
CA ARG A 103 -13.62 -3.27 18.64
C ARG A 103 -12.35 -2.90 17.85
N TRP A 104 -12.41 -3.03 16.53
CA TRP A 104 -11.23 -2.88 15.68
C TRP A 104 -10.82 -1.42 15.46
N GLN A 105 -11.78 -0.51 15.42
CA GLN A 105 -11.50 0.92 15.37
C GLN A 105 -10.83 1.40 16.67
N ALA A 106 -11.29 0.93 17.83
CA ALA A 106 -10.65 1.23 19.12
C ALA A 106 -9.17 0.74 19.14
N ASP A 107 -8.89 -0.44 18.59
CA ASP A 107 -7.52 -0.94 18.46
C ASP A 107 -6.63 -0.03 17.58
N ALA A 108 -7.18 0.47 16.47
CA ALA A 108 -6.46 1.39 15.58
C ALA A 108 -6.20 2.76 16.26
N VAL A 109 -7.19 3.30 16.97
CA VAL A 109 -7.04 4.54 17.77
C VAL A 109 -6.01 4.37 18.88
N ALA A 110 -5.92 3.19 19.49
CA ALA A 110 -4.85 2.85 20.44
C ALA A 110 -3.47 2.70 19.78
N GLY A 111 -3.40 2.82 18.45
CA GLY A 111 -2.16 2.77 17.67
C GLY A 111 -1.68 1.36 17.34
N ARG A 112 -2.58 0.37 17.29
CA ARG A 112 -2.26 -0.95 16.77
C ARG A 112 -2.17 -0.89 15.24
N LEU A 113 -1.09 -1.42 14.69
CA LEU A 113 -0.91 -1.55 13.25
C LEU A 113 -1.72 -2.74 12.74
N PHE A 114 -2.46 -2.53 11.65
CA PHE A 114 -3.21 -3.55 10.92
C PHE A 114 -2.51 -3.96 9.63
N ALA A 115 -2.88 -5.12 9.08
CA ALA A 115 -2.46 -5.56 7.76
C ALA A 115 -3.58 -6.29 7.02
N VAL A 116 -3.41 -6.47 5.71
CA VAL A 116 -4.22 -7.36 4.87
C VAL A 116 -3.28 -8.38 4.22
N TRP A 117 -3.54 -9.66 4.47
CA TRP A 117 -2.77 -10.78 3.92
C TRP A 117 -3.66 -11.70 3.10
N ASN A 118 -3.59 -11.54 1.78
CA ASN A 118 -4.44 -12.25 0.82
C ASN A 118 -3.68 -13.26 -0.03
N THR A 119 -2.40 -13.02 -0.32
CA THR A 119 -1.65 -13.86 -1.29
C THR A 119 -1.42 -15.27 -0.75
N GLU A 120 -1.94 -16.27 -1.47
CA GLU A 120 -1.83 -17.67 -1.07
C GLU A 120 -0.39 -18.20 -1.18
N ALA A 121 -0.04 -19.11 -0.24
CA ALA A 121 1.02 -20.07 -0.41
C ALA A 121 0.51 -21.31 -1.18
N ALA A 122 1.37 -22.26 -1.51
CA ALA A 122 0.96 -23.53 -2.11
C ALA A 122 -0.03 -24.31 -1.23
N ASP A 123 0.11 -24.18 0.09
CA ASP A 123 -0.77 -24.68 1.14
C ASP A 123 -1.69 -23.56 1.69
N GLY A 124 -2.42 -22.89 0.81
CA GLY A 124 -3.24 -21.73 1.14
C GLY A 124 -4.17 -21.89 2.35
N VAL A 125 -4.49 -20.77 3.01
CA VAL A 125 -5.23 -20.77 4.28
C VAL A 125 -6.68 -21.26 4.08
N LYS A 126 -7.07 -22.25 4.89
CA LYS A 126 -8.42 -22.82 4.97
C LYS A 126 -9.06 -22.50 6.30
N LEU A 127 -10.36 -22.23 6.29
CA LEU A 127 -11.19 -22.04 7.46
C LEU A 127 -11.95 -23.35 7.77
N GLN A 128 -11.66 -23.98 8.91
CA GLN A 128 -12.22 -25.26 9.33
C GLN A 128 -13.04 -25.06 10.60
N ALA A 129 -14.31 -25.49 10.61
CA ALA A 129 -15.12 -25.49 11.83
C ALA A 129 -14.52 -26.48 12.85
N ASP A 130 -14.43 -26.08 14.13
CA ASP A 130 -13.89 -26.90 15.20
C ASP A 130 -14.94 -27.68 16.00
N GLY A 131 -16.21 -27.55 15.60
CA GLY A 131 -17.34 -28.21 16.26
C GLY A 131 -17.89 -27.51 17.52
N SER A 132 -17.20 -26.44 18.00
CA SER A 132 -17.64 -25.64 19.18
C SER A 132 -18.34 -24.34 18.82
N GLY A 133 -18.56 -24.06 17.52
CA GLY A 133 -19.04 -22.77 17.00
C GLY A 133 -17.90 -21.80 16.67
N ALA A 134 -16.66 -22.21 16.85
CA ALA A 134 -15.47 -21.50 16.42
C ALA A 134 -14.83 -22.20 15.21
N TYR A 135 -13.72 -21.63 14.74
CA TYR A 135 -12.99 -22.12 13.58
C TYR A 135 -11.49 -22.24 13.89
N ARG A 136 -10.80 -23.07 13.12
CA ARG A 136 -9.35 -23.13 13.06
C ARG A 136 -8.85 -22.83 11.68
N LEU A 137 -7.80 -22.04 11.61
CA LEU A 137 -7.07 -21.80 10.38
C LEU A 137 -6.06 -22.91 10.15
N ALA A 138 -5.88 -23.29 8.88
CA ALA A 138 -4.86 -24.26 8.45
C ALA A 138 -4.24 -23.78 7.14
N GLY A 139 -2.90 -23.74 7.07
CA GLY A 139 -2.17 -23.29 5.89
C GLY A 139 -1.54 -21.91 6.05
N ALA A 140 -1.01 -21.36 4.97
CA ALA A 140 -0.18 -20.17 5.02
C ALA A 140 -0.51 -19.11 3.96
N LYS A 141 -0.10 -17.87 4.25
CA LYS A 141 -0.02 -16.75 3.30
C LYS A 141 1.43 -16.44 2.97
N THR A 142 1.67 -15.93 1.77
CA THR A 142 2.95 -15.34 1.36
C THR A 142 2.83 -13.83 1.24
N PHE A 143 3.96 -13.14 1.17
CA PHE A 143 4.00 -11.67 1.11
C PHE A 143 3.20 -11.00 2.26
N ALA A 144 3.23 -11.63 3.45
CA ALA A 144 2.56 -11.14 4.64
C ALA A 144 3.32 -9.95 5.24
N SER A 145 3.23 -8.76 4.62
CA SER A 145 3.96 -7.56 5.04
C SER A 145 3.66 -7.20 6.50
N GLY A 146 4.71 -6.97 7.28
CA GLY A 146 4.61 -6.69 8.72
C GLY A 146 4.40 -7.95 9.57
N CYS A 147 4.62 -9.15 9.04
CA CYS A 147 4.51 -10.39 9.81
C CYS A 147 5.41 -10.35 11.05
N GLY A 148 4.85 -10.72 12.20
CA GLY A 148 5.50 -10.64 13.51
C GLY A 148 5.53 -9.23 14.14
N LYS A 149 4.97 -8.22 13.48
CA LYS A 149 5.00 -6.82 13.93
C LYS A 149 3.63 -6.13 13.95
N VAL A 150 2.68 -6.59 13.12
CA VAL A 150 1.31 -6.07 13.14
C VAL A 150 0.51 -6.66 14.29
N GLY A 151 -0.37 -5.85 14.90
CA GLY A 151 -1.24 -6.29 15.98
C GLY A 151 -2.47 -7.04 15.49
N ARG A 152 -2.95 -6.71 14.29
CA ARG A 152 -4.15 -7.28 13.67
C ARG A 152 -3.94 -7.53 12.19
N ALA A 153 -4.41 -8.66 11.69
CA ALA A 153 -4.37 -8.95 10.26
C ALA A 153 -5.72 -9.42 9.74
N VAL A 154 -6.21 -8.78 8.68
CA VAL A 154 -7.28 -9.33 7.85
C VAL A 154 -6.67 -10.42 6.98
N VAL A 155 -7.13 -11.66 7.15
CA VAL A 155 -6.65 -12.83 6.42
C VAL A 155 -7.82 -13.42 5.65
N THR A 156 -7.66 -13.66 4.35
CA THR A 156 -8.64 -14.40 3.57
C THR A 156 -8.39 -15.91 3.73
N ALA A 157 -9.44 -16.68 3.95
CA ALA A 157 -9.36 -18.12 4.11
C ALA A 157 -10.40 -18.82 3.23
N ALA A 158 -10.00 -19.90 2.56
CA ALA A 158 -10.90 -20.71 1.76
C ALA A 158 -11.86 -21.49 2.68
N ARG A 159 -13.15 -21.48 2.37
CA ARG A 159 -14.16 -22.27 3.07
C ARG A 159 -14.30 -23.66 2.46
N VAL A 160 -14.71 -24.63 3.27
CA VAL A 160 -14.97 -26.01 2.81
C VAL A 160 -16.17 -26.05 1.84
N ASP A 161 -17.18 -25.19 2.07
CA ASP A 161 -18.38 -25.05 1.25
C ASP A 161 -18.23 -24.10 0.05
N GLY A 162 -17.00 -23.66 -0.20
CA GLY A 162 -16.64 -22.75 -1.29
C GLY A 162 -16.58 -21.28 -0.88
N GLY A 163 -15.88 -20.49 -1.71
CA GLY A 163 -15.67 -19.06 -1.48
C GLY A 163 -14.55 -18.75 -0.49
N TRP A 164 -14.35 -17.45 -0.28
CA TRP A 164 -13.29 -16.88 0.54
C TRP A 164 -13.89 -16.03 1.65
N GLN A 165 -13.58 -16.36 2.89
CA GLN A 165 -13.99 -15.61 4.08
C GLN A 165 -12.84 -14.76 4.58
N MET A 166 -13.11 -13.48 4.88
CA MET A 166 -12.19 -12.65 5.68
C MET A 166 -12.29 -13.02 7.15
N THR A 167 -11.17 -13.10 7.84
CA THR A 167 -11.11 -13.16 9.30
C THR A 167 -10.08 -12.17 9.82
N ILE A 168 -10.31 -11.61 11.01
CA ILE A 168 -9.32 -10.75 11.68
C ILE A 168 -8.61 -11.58 12.74
N VAL A 169 -7.30 -11.81 12.50
CA VAL A 169 -6.44 -12.51 13.43
C VAL A 169 -5.82 -11.54 14.42
N ASP A 170 -5.94 -11.83 15.72
CA ASP A 170 -5.19 -11.14 16.77
C ASP A 170 -3.75 -11.67 16.78
N CYS A 171 -2.86 -11.02 16.04
CA CYS A 171 -1.47 -11.43 15.91
C CYS A 171 -0.65 -11.19 17.20
N ALA A 172 -1.14 -10.36 18.12
CA ALA A 172 -0.48 -10.16 19.41
C ALA A 172 -0.77 -11.33 20.38
N ALA A 173 -1.98 -11.91 20.32
CA ALA A 173 -2.36 -13.07 21.12
C ALA A 173 -2.00 -14.41 20.44
N HIS A 174 -2.11 -14.46 19.11
CA HIS A 174 -1.97 -15.66 18.29
C HIS A 174 -1.10 -15.35 17.06
N ALA A 175 0.21 -15.19 17.27
CA ALA A 175 1.14 -14.91 16.18
C ALA A 175 1.23 -16.11 15.22
N PRO A 176 1.09 -15.88 13.89
CA PRO A 176 1.39 -16.92 12.92
C PRO A 176 2.88 -17.27 12.96
N ARG A 177 3.23 -18.51 12.59
CA ARG A 177 4.63 -18.92 12.50
C ARG A 177 5.27 -18.25 11.29
N GLU A 178 6.37 -17.53 11.53
CA GLU A 178 7.11 -16.81 10.52
C GLU A 178 8.10 -17.71 9.78
N ASP A 179 8.05 -17.76 8.45
CA ASP A 179 9.14 -18.26 7.64
C ASP A 179 9.86 -17.08 6.98
N ARG A 180 10.96 -16.67 7.61
CA ARG A 180 11.82 -15.57 7.14
C ARG A 180 12.68 -15.97 5.96
N GLN A 181 12.88 -17.26 5.69
CA GLN A 181 13.67 -17.75 4.56
C GLN A 181 12.98 -17.46 3.21
N PHE A 182 11.66 -17.32 3.24
CA PHE A 182 10.85 -16.90 2.08
C PHE A 182 11.24 -15.49 1.59
N TRP A 183 11.59 -14.57 2.51
CA TRP A 183 11.76 -13.15 2.18
C TRP A 183 13.22 -12.80 1.88
N LYS A 184 13.63 -13.01 0.62
CA LYS A 184 14.96 -12.64 0.08
C LYS A 184 14.80 -11.71 -1.12
N PRO A 185 14.17 -10.53 -0.96
CA PRO A 185 13.79 -9.67 -2.07
C PRO A 185 14.96 -8.83 -2.57
N LEU A 186 14.83 -8.32 -3.80
CA LEU A 186 15.70 -7.29 -4.35
C LEU A 186 15.60 -5.99 -3.53
N GLY A 187 14.39 -5.50 -3.33
CA GLY A 187 14.04 -4.31 -2.56
C GLY A 187 12.92 -4.57 -1.55
N MET A 188 12.46 -3.52 -0.85
CA MET A 188 11.45 -3.64 0.21
C MET A 188 11.88 -4.57 1.36
N ARG A 189 13.15 -4.70 1.61
CA ARG A 189 13.76 -5.68 2.53
C ARG A 189 13.21 -5.59 3.94
N ALA A 190 13.03 -4.36 4.43
CA ALA A 190 12.55 -4.06 5.79
C ALA A 190 11.04 -4.26 6.00
N SER A 191 10.28 -4.69 4.97
CA SER A 191 8.83 -4.84 5.07
C SER A 191 8.36 -6.08 5.84
N ALA A 192 9.28 -6.98 6.23
CA ALA A 192 8.95 -8.25 6.89
C ALA A 192 7.80 -9.01 6.19
N SER A 193 7.88 -9.09 4.83
CA SER A 193 6.82 -9.73 4.03
C SER A 193 7.03 -11.26 3.97
N PHE A 194 7.05 -11.88 5.12
CA PHE A 194 7.36 -13.30 5.28
C PHE A 194 6.25 -14.22 4.74
N ARG A 195 6.52 -15.51 4.69
CA ARG A 195 5.47 -16.52 4.68
C ARG A 195 4.97 -16.69 6.13
N ALA A 196 3.66 -16.56 6.34
CA ALA A 196 2.99 -16.65 7.62
C ALA A 196 2.11 -17.90 7.65
N ASP A 197 2.41 -18.84 8.54
CA ASP A 197 1.64 -20.08 8.72
C ASP A 197 0.67 -19.92 9.89
N PHE A 198 -0.62 -20.08 9.59
CA PHE A 198 -1.75 -19.92 10.50
C PHE A 198 -2.23 -21.23 11.10
N SER A 199 -1.59 -22.37 10.78
CA SER A 199 -2.07 -23.69 11.19
C SER A 199 -2.25 -23.82 12.70
N GLY A 200 -3.47 -24.12 13.11
CA GLY A 200 -3.87 -24.28 14.51
C GLY A 200 -4.40 -23.01 15.17
N ILE A 201 -4.27 -21.83 14.55
CA ILE A 201 -4.82 -20.59 15.10
C ILE A 201 -6.34 -20.69 15.14
N ARG A 202 -6.92 -20.48 16.33
CA ARG A 202 -8.36 -20.42 16.54
C ARG A 202 -8.86 -19.01 16.27
N VAL A 203 -9.99 -18.90 15.58
CA VAL A 203 -10.75 -17.68 15.37
C VAL A 203 -12.22 -17.93 15.74
N ASP A 204 -12.81 -16.99 16.43
CA ASP A 204 -14.21 -17.10 16.84
C ASP A 204 -15.13 -16.56 15.73
N ALA A 205 -16.43 -16.88 15.80
CA ALA A 205 -17.40 -16.39 14.83
C ALA A 205 -17.42 -14.84 14.75
N GLY A 206 -17.18 -14.15 15.86
CA GLY A 206 -17.08 -12.69 15.93
C GLY A 206 -15.82 -12.10 15.27
N ASP A 207 -14.86 -12.93 14.87
CA ASP A 207 -13.67 -12.49 14.13
C ASP A 207 -13.83 -12.66 12.60
N LEU A 208 -14.93 -13.30 12.14
CA LEU A 208 -15.26 -13.41 10.71
C LEU A 208 -15.80 -12.07 10.20
N LEU A 209 -15.11 -11.46 9.26
CA LEU A 209 -15.47 -10.15 8.73
C LEU A 209 -16.25 -10.28 7.42
N GLY A 210 -17.47 -9.71 7.37
CA GLY A 210 -18.32 -9.73 6.19
C GLY A 210 -18.82 -11.14 5.80
N GLN A 211 -19.33 -11.24 4.59
CA GLN A 211 -19.81 -12.50 4.00
C GLN A 211 -18.74 -13.14 3.11
N PRO A 212 -18.84 -14.44 2.81
CA PRO A 212 -17.96 -15.08 1.84
C PRO A 212 -17.99 -14.39 0.48
N GLY A 213 -16.80 -14.02 -0.04
CA GLY A 213 -16.64 -13.32 -1.31
C GLY A 213 -16.53 -11.80 -1.20
N ASP A 214 -16.89 -11.18 -0.08
CA ASP A 214 -16.88 -9.72 0.12
C ASP A 214 -15.49 -9.10 -0.12
N PHE A 215 -14.41 -9.82 0.17
CA PHE A 215 -13.05 -9.32 -0.09
C PHE A 215 -12.84 -8.94 -1.57
N TYR A 216 -13.40 -9.71 -2.48
CA TYR A 216 -13.27 -9.50 -3.93
C TYR A 216 -14.41 -8.66 -4.53
N ALA A 217 -15.31 -8.16 -3.67
CA ALA A 217 -16.43 -7.34 -4.13
C ALA A 217 -15.96 -5.99 -4.71
N GLU A 218 -16.37 -5.73 -5.96
CA GLU A 218 -16.09 -4.45 -6.58
C GLU A 218 -17.11 -3.36 -6.14
N PRO A 219 -16.72 -2.10 -6.12
CA PRO A 219 -15.42 -1.53 -6.50
C PRO A 219 -14.40 -1.50 -5.34
N SER A 220 -14.67 -2.11 -4.21
CA SER A 220 -13.81 -2.08 -3.03
C SER A 220 -12.45 -2.73 -3.26
N PHE A 221 -12.44 -3.86 -3.95
CA PHE A 221 -11.22 -4.59 -4.27
C PHE A 221 -10.26 -3.74 -5.11
N SER A 222 -10.75 -3.16 -6.21
CA SER A 222 -9.97 -2.27 -7.06
C SER A 222 -9.54 -0.97 -6.35
N GLY A 223 -10.28 -0.53 -5.33
CA GLY A 223 -9.89 0.59 -4.47
C GLY A 223 -8.54 0.36 -3.78
N GLY A 224 -8.16 -0.89 -3.49
CA GLY A 224 -6.83 -1.23 -2.98
C GLY A 224 -5.71 -0.85 -3.94
N ALA A 225 -5.93 -1.01 -5.25
CA ALA A 225 -4.96 -0.65 -6.27
C ALA A 225 -4.66 0.86 -6.31
N ILE A 226 -5.65 1.70 -6.09
CA ILE A 226 -5.45 3.16 -6.03
C ILE A 226 -4.52 3.54 -4.87
N ARG A 227 -4.64 2.87 -3.72
CA ARG A 227 -3.86 3.17 -2.53
C ARG A 227 -2.39 2.76 -2.66
N PHE A 228 -2.10 1.56 -3.17
CA PHE A 228 -0.69 1.21 -3.41
C PHE A 228 -0.07 2.08 -4.51
N ALA A 229 -0.82 2.45 -5.56
CA ALA A 229 -0.33 3.34 -6.60
C ALA A 229 -0.02 4.75 -6.05
N ALA A 230 -0.77 5.24 -5.06
CA ALA A 230 -0.44 6.49 -4.38
C ALA A 230 0.90 6.40 -3.62
N VAL A 231 1.19 5.29 -2.93
CA VAL A 231 2.50 5.07 -2.31
C VAL A 231 3.61 5.02 -3.34
N GLN A 232 3.38 4.33 -4.48
CA GLN A 232 4.35 4.27 -5.59
C GLN A 232 4.63 5.65 -6.17
N GLN A 233 3.60 6.51 -6.30
CA GLN A 233 3.76 7.92 -6.71
C GLN A 233 4.71 8.66 -5.75
N GLY A 234 4.59 8.46 -4.45
CA GLY A 234 5.54 8.99 -3.47
C GLY A 234 6.98 8.53 -3.73
N GLY A 235 7.17 7.26 -4.08
CA GLY A 235 8.47 6.72 -4.49
C GLY A 235 9.04 7.38 -5.75
N ILE A 236 8.19 7.66 -6.74
CA ILE A 236 8.57 8.41 -7.96
C ILE A 236 9.06 9.82 -7.60
N GLU A 237 8.32 10.50 -6.72
CA GLU A 237 8.70 11.84 -6.23
C GLU A 237 10.02 11.81 -5.46
N ALA A 238 10.26 10.77 -4.64
CA ALA A 238 11.54 10.59 -3.95
C ALA A 238 12.71 10.41 -4.93
N VAL A 239 12.55 9.58 -5.96
CA VAL A 239 13.57 9.40 -7.01
C VAL A 239 13.88 10.72 -7.72
N PHE A 240 12.86 11.49 -8.06
CA PHE A 240 13.03 12.80 -8.70
C PHE A 240 13.78 13.79 -7.79
N ASP A 241 13.40 13.89 -6.53
CA ASP A 241 14.03 14.79 -5.57
C ASP A 241 15.48 14.41 -5.28
N GLU A 242 15.78 13.11 -5.13
CA GLU A 242 17.16 12.65 -4.92
C GLU A 242 18.03 12.89 -6.15
N THR A 243 17.47 12.76 -7.37
CA THR A 243 18.19 13.10 -8.60
C THR A 243 18.54 14.58 -8.63
N ARG A 244 17.64 15.47 -8.24
CA ARG A 244 17.89 16.92 -8.16
C ARG A 244 18.98 17.24 -7.14
N ARG A 245 18.91 16.63 -5.93
CA ARG A 245 19.93 16.83 -4.88
C ARG A 245 21.31 16.36 -5.33
N PHE A 246 21.37 15.19 -5.97
CA PHE A 246 22.61 14.61 -6.49
C PHE A 246 23.27 15.52 -7.53
N LEU A 247 22.49 16.04 -8.48
CA LEU A 247 23.01 16.95 -9.52
C LEU A 247 23.46 18.29 -8.94
N ALA A 248 22.73 18.83 -7.97
CA ALA A 248 23.13 20.05 -7.26
C ALA A 248 24.45 19.86 -6.49
N GLY A 249 24.59 18.72 -5.81
CA GLY A 249 25.82 18.37 -5.07
C GLY A 249 27.06 18.17 -5.95
N LEU A 250 26.86 17.97 -7.25
CA LEU A 250 27.94 17.85 -8.26
C LEU A 250 28.13 19.11 -9.11
N ASP A 251 27.42 20.20 -8.80
CA ASP A 251 27.41 21.43 -9.61
C ASP A 251 27.09 21.20 -11.11
N ARG A 252 26.12 20.28 -11.37
CA ARG A 252 25.70 19.90 -12.73
C ARG A 252 24.31 20.41 -13.10
N THR A 253 23.89 21.50 -12.46
CA THR A 253 22.56 22.09 -12.67
C THR A 253 22.43 22.86 -13.99
N ASP A 254 23.57 23.25 -14.60
CA ASP A 254 23.60 23.98 -15.87
C ASP A 254 23.76 23.09 -17.11
N ASP A 255 24.00 21.80 -16.92
CA ASP A 255 24.11 20.82 -18.01
C ASP A 255 22.74 20.71 -18.74
N PRO A 256 22.68 21.04 -20.06
CA PRO A 256 21.45 21.05 -20.82
C PRO A 256 20.79 19.65 -20.92
N HIS A 257 21.57 18.59 -20.92
CA HIS A 257 21.05 17.22 -20.96
C HIS A 257 20.41 16.83 -19.62
N GLN A 258 20.96 17.31 -18.50
CA GLN A 258 20.34 17.10 -17.19
C GLN A 258 19.05 17.89 -17.06
N ARG A 259 19.02 19.15 -17.52
CA ARG A 259 17.80 19.97 -17.54
C ARG A 259 16.71 19.31 -18.39
N MET A 260 17.04 18.79 -19.56
CA MET A 260 16.09 18.07 -20.41
C MET A 260 15.49 16.86 -19.68
N ARG A 261 16.33 16.02 -19.06
CA ARG A 261 15.88 14.83 -18.31
C ARG A 261 15.01 15.20 -17.10
N LEU A 262 15.39 16.22 -16.36
CA LEU A 262 14.59 16.72 -15.25
C LEU A 262 13.23 17.27 -15.72
N GLY A 263 13.18 17.93 -16.88
CA GLY A 263 11.92 18.36 -17.48
C GLY A 263 11.00 17.18 -17.82
N GLU A 264 11.54 16.11 -18.42
CA GLU A 264 10.79 14.89 -18.71
C GLU A 264 10.32 14.18 -17.42
N MET A 265 11.19 14.07 -16.42
CA MET A 265 10.82 13.51 -15.13
C MET A 265 9.72 14.33 -14.46
N ALA A 266 9.78 15.67 -14.50
CA ALA A 266 8.76 16.55 -13.92
C ALA A 266 7.38 16.32 -14.56
N MET A 267 7.31 16.14 -15.89
CA MET A 267 6.05 15.79 -16.57
C MET A 267 5.48 14.46 -16.06
N ARG A 268 6.33 13.46 -15.80
CA ARG A 268 5.90 12.16 -15.29
C ARG A 268 5.43 12.23 -13.85
N VAL A 269 6.13 12.97 -13.00
CA VAL A 269 5.73 13.23 -11.60
C VAL A 269 4.38 13.92 -11.55
N GLU A 270 4.19 14.99 -12.34
CA GLU A 270 2.93 15.73 -12.38
C GLU A 270 1.79 14.89 -12.96
N SER A 271 2.05 14.11 -14.03
CA SER A 271 1.08 13.15 -14.56
C SER A 271 0.56 12.20 -13.47
N GLY A 272 1.45 11.67 -12.64
CA GLY A 272 1.04 10.80 -11.52
C GLY A 272 0.14 11.52 -10.52
N ARG A 273 0.43 12.77 -10.17
CA ARG A 273 -0.41 13.58 -9.26
C ARG A 273 -1.80 13.85 -9.84
N LEU A 274 -1.90 14.10 -11.13
CA LEU A 274 -3.17 14.27 -11.82
C LEU A 274 -3.99 12.96 -11.81
N TRP A 275 -3.34 11.81 -11.96
CA TRP A 275 -3.98 10.50 -11.80
C TRP A 275 -4.54 10.28 -10.40
N LEU A 276 -3.83 10.70 -9.33
CA LEU A 276 -4.34 10.64 -7.95
C LEU A 276 -5.62 11.48 -7.80
N GLY A 277 -5.59 12.72 -8.30
CA GLY A 277 -6.76 13.61 -8.29
C GLY A 277 -7.96 13.01 -9.03
N GLY A 278 -7.72 12.46 -10.22
CA GLY A 278 -8.76 11.80 -11.01
C GLY A 278 -9.32 10.54 -10.34
N ALA A 279 -8.49 9.75 -9.64
CA ALA A 279 -8.94 8.58 -8.89
C ALA A 279 -9.81 8.96 -7.70
N ALA A 280 -9.45 10.01 -6.98
CA ALA A 280 -10.28 10.54 -5.89
C ALA A 280 -11.66 10.99 -6.40
N ALA A 281 -11.71 11.67 -7.55
CA ALA A 281 -12.97 12.03 -8.20
C ALA A 281 -13.76 10.80 -8.69
N ALA A 282 -13.09 9.79 -9.25
CA ALA A 282 -13.74 8.55 -9.71
C ALA A 282 -14.32 7.73 -8.56
N ALA A 283 -13.76 7.83 -7.34
CA ALA A 283 -14.26 7.14 -6.16
C ALA A 283 -15.71 7.50 -5.80
N THR A 284 -16.19 8.67 -6.23
CA THR A 284 -17.61 9.08 -6.08
C THR A 284 -18.54 8.44 -7.11
N LYS A 285 -18.00 7.72 -8.11
CA LYS A 285 -18.73 7.12 -9.23
C LYS A 285 -18.37 5.62 -9.36
N PRO A 286 -18.97 4.73 -8.56
CA PRO A 286 -18.57 3.31 -8.48
C PRO A 286 -18.47 2.59 -9.83
N ALA A 287 -19.35 2.89 -10.78
CA ALA A 287 -19.36 2.29 -12.12
C ALA A 287 -18.11 2.61 -12.97
N ARG A 288 -17.31 3.59 -12.57
CA ARG A 288 -16.09 4.02 -13.29
C ARG A 288 -14.82 3.68 -12.52
N LEU A 289 -14.94 3.44 -11.23
CA LEU A 289 -13.80 3.31 -10.33
C LEU A 289 -12.86 2.18 -10.74
N VAL A 290 -13.40 1.02 -11.10
CA VAL A 290 -12.60 -0.18 -11.45
C VAL A 290 -11.71 0.09 -12.67
N ALA A 291 -12.30 0.57 -13.77
CA ALA A 291 -11.56 0.88 -15.00
C ALA A 291 -10.54 1.99 -14.76
N TYR A 292 -10.93 3.04 -14.02
CA TYR A 292 -10.02 4.14 -13.70
C TYR A 292 -8.85 3.69 -12.82
N ALA A 293 -9.10 2.85 -11.81
CA ALA A 293 -8.07 2.26 -10.96
C ALA A 293 -7.04 1.46 -11.76
N ASN A 294 -7.53 0.66 -12.73
CA ASN A 294 -6.67 -0.12 -13.61
C ASN A 294 -5.78 0.76 -14.50
N LEU A 295 -6.34 1.81 -15.08
CA LEU A 295 -5.55 2.78 -15.88
C LEU A 295 -4.55 3.53 -15.02
N MET A 296 -4.98 4.03 -13.86
CA MET A 296 -4.12 4.78 -12.95
C MET A 296 -2.91 3.96 -12.51
N ARG A 297 -3.11 2.71 -12.02
CA ARG A 297 -1.99 1.89 -11.56
C ARG A 297 -0.98 1.61 -12.68
N SER A 298 -1.46 1.40 -13.91
CA SER A 298 -0.60 1.18 -15.08
C SER A 298 0.14 2.45 -15.48
N ALA A 299 -0.51 3.61 -15.46
CA ALA A 299 0.12 4.90 -15.75
C ALA A 299 1.18 5.26 -14.69
N ILE A 300 0.92 4.99 -13.42
CA ILE A 300 1.90 5.20 -12.33
C ILE A 300 3.10 4.27 -12.51
N GLU A 301 2.89 2.99 -12.85
CA GLU A 301 3.97 2.06 -13.14
C GLU A 301 4.84 2.54 -14.31
N ASP A 302 4.23 2.96 -15.44
CA ASP A 302 4.95 3.48 -16.61
C ASP A 302 5.74 4.75 -16.25
N ASN A 303 5.12 5.69 -15.54
CA ASN A 303 5.79 6.90 -15.06
C ASN A 303 7.01 6.56 -14.18
N ALA A 304 6.89 5.59 -13.28
CA ALA A 304 7.97 5.15 -12.41
C ALA A 304 9.15 4.59 -13.22
N LEU A 305 8.88 3.71 -14.18
CA LEU A 305 9.90 3.11 -15.04
C LEU A 305 10.66 4.16 -15.85
N VAL A 306 9.94 5.15 -16.40
CA VAL A 306 10.58 6.26 -17.14
C VAL A 306 11.41 7.12 -16.20
N VAL A 307 10.88 7.52 -15.03
CA VAL A 307 11.62 8.37 -14.06
C VAL A 307 12.88 7.65 -13.56
N MET A 308 12.80 6.38 -13.20
CA MET A 308 13.96 5.60 -12.77
C MET A 308 15.03 5.53 -13.85
N ARG A 309 14.67 5.21 -15.09
CA ARG A 309 15.61 5.18 -16.23
C ARG A 309 16.30 6.52 -16.46
N LEU A 310 15.59 7.64 -16.38
CA LEU A 310 16.16 8.98 -16.55
C LEU A 310 17.08 9.36 -15.39
N ALA A 311 16.69 8.99 -14.16
CA ALA A 311 17.49 9.18 -12.97
C ALA A 311 18.81 8.40 -13.03
N GLU A 312 18.78 7.12 -13.42
CA GLU A 312 19.99 6.29 -13.63
C GLU A 312 20.98 6.95 -14.60
N ARG A 313 20.48 7.48 -15.71
CA ARG A 313 21.30 8.21 -16.69
C ARG A 313 21.85 9.52 -16.15
N SER A 314 21.20 10.11 -15.17
CA SER A 314 21.62 11.38 -14.55
C SER A 314 22.65 11.16 -13.46
N VAL A 315 22.44 10.16 -12.57
CA VAL A 315 23.32 9.89 -11.44
C VAL A 315 24.51 8.98 -11.83
N GLY A 316 24.36 8.18 -12.89
CA GLY A 316 25.38 7.23 -13.36
C GLY A 316 25.72 6.17 -12.31
N ALA A 317 26.79 5.40 -12.55
CA ALA A 317 27.23 4.34 -11.64
C ALA A 317 27.50 4.84 -10.22
N ARG A 318 27.95 6.09 -10.06
CA ARG A 318 28.23 6.68 -8.74
C ARG A 318 26.97 6.76 -7.87
N GLY A 319 25.85 7.18 -8.42
CA GLY A 319 24.59 7.27 -7.67
C GLY A 319 23.98 5.91 -7.31
N LEU A 320 24.45 4.82 -7.96
CA LEU A 320 24.04 3.45 -7.67
C LEU A 320 24.93 2.75 -6.62
N LEU A 321 25.89 3.47 -6.05
CA LEU A 321 26.75 2.96 -4.98
C LEU A 321 26.19 3.36 -3.62
N ARG A 322 26.25 2.46 -2.64
CA ARG A 322 26.01 2.82 -1.24
C ARG A 322 27.09 3.79 -0.77
N PRO A 323 26.76 4.80 0.03
CA PRO A 323 25.48 5.01 0.74
C PRO A 323 24.46 5.90 0.00
N GLU A 324 24.58 6.08 -1.31
CA GLU A 324 23.68 6.95 -2.06
C GLU A 324 22.21 6.46 -1.95
N PRO A 325 21.25 7.35 -1.63
CA PRO A 325 19.84 6.98 -1.41
C PRO A 325 19.19 6.35 -2.64
N PHE A 326 19.67 6.70 -3.84
CA PHE A 326 19.12 6.25 -5.10
C PHE A 326 19.24 4.73 -5.29
N GLU A 327 20.33 4.11 -4.80
CA GLU A 327 20.53 2.64 -4.87
C GLU A 327 19.37 1.91 -4.18
N ARG A 328 18.99 2.34 -2.98
CA ARG A 328 17.86 1.76 -2.24
C ARG A 328 16.52 2.06 -2.91
N LEU A 329 16.26 3.33 -3.25
CA LEU A 329 15.00 3.74 -3.88
C LEU A 329 14.74 2.98 -5.18
N HIS A 330 15.77 2.76 -5.99
CA HIS A 330 15.68 1.99 -7.22
C HIS A 330 15.24 0.54 -6.96
N ARG A 331 15.88 -0.14 -6.00
CA ARG A 331 15.52 -1.52 -5.63
C ARG A 331 14.11 -1.61 -5.05
N ASP A 332 13.78 -0.70 -4.15
CA ASP A 332 12.49 -0.70 -3.46
C ASP A 332 11.35 -0.45 -4.46
N LEU A 333 11.48 0.56 -5.31
CA LEU A 333 10.45 0.89 -6.29
C LEU A 333 10.34 -0.19 -7.36
N THR A 334 11.47 -0.73 -7.87
CA THR A 334 11.48 -1.87 -8.81
C THR A 334 10.70 -3.04 -8.25
N HIS A 335 10.89 -3.39 -6.98
CA HIS A 335 10.18 -4.50 -6.34
C HIS A 335 8.70 -4.16 -6.10
N TYR A 336 8.41 -2.96 -5.59
CA TYR A 336 7.04 -2.58 -5.22
C TYR A 336 6.13 -2.33 -6.42
N LEU A 337 6.67 -2.03 -7.59
CA LEU A 337 5.89 -1.95 -8.83
C LEU A 337 5.35 -3.31 -9.29
N ARG A 338 5.93 -4.43 -8.85
CA ARG A 338 5.50 -5.78 -9.26
C ARG A 338 4.22 -6.20 -8.55
N GLN A 339 3.12 -5.52 -8.88
CA GLN A 339 1.79 -5.84 -8.37
C GLN A 339 1.11 -6.91 -9.25
N PRO A 340 0.11 -7.67 -8.72
CA PRO A 340 -0.53 -8.76 -9.46
C PRO A 340 -1.15 -8.31 -10.79
N ALA A 341 -1.04 -9.18 -11.81
CA ALA A 341 -1.71 -9.09 -13.11
C ALA A 341 -1.53 -7.74 -13.85
N PRO A 342 -0.30 -7.22 -14.06
CA PRO A 342 -0.09 -5.90 -14.69
C PRO A 342 -0.70 -5.83 -16.10
N ASP A 343 -0.51 -6.87 -16.92
CA ASP A 343 -1.07 -6.91 -18.29
C ASP A 343 -2.58 -7.12 -18.29
N GLY A 344 -3.08 -7.97 -17.37
CA GLY A 344 -4.50 -8.27 -17.26
C GLY A 344 -5.37 -7.04 -16.96
N VAL A 345 -4.87 -6.10 -16.15
CA VAL A 345 -5.64 -4.88 -15.85
C VAL A 345 -5.77 -3.97 -17.07
N LEU A 346 -4.77 -3.93 -17.96
CA LEU A 346 -4.86 -3.18 -19.22
C LEU A 346 -5.81 -3.84 -20.22
N VAL A 347 -5.85 -5.18 -20.27
CA VAL A 347 -6.83 -5.91 -21.07
C VAL A 347 -8.26 -5.57 -20.63
N HIS A 348 -8.52 -5.58 -19.31
CA HIS A 348 -9.83 -5.21 -18.77
C HIS A 348 -10.19 -3.73 -19.03
N ALA A 349 -9.23 -2.81 -18.85
CA ALA A 349 -9.46 -1.41 -19.15
C ALA A 349 -9.75 -1.17 -20.65
N GLY A 350 -9.04 -1.86 -21.53
CA GLY A 350 -9.28 -1.81 -22.98
C GLY A 350 -10.67 -2.34 -23.35
N ALA A 351 -11.11 -3.44 -22.74
CA ALA A 351 -12.45 -3.99 -22.94
C ALA A 351 -13.54 -3.00 -22.48
N ASP A 352 -13.35 -2.32 -21.32
CA ASP A 352 -14.27 -1.30 -20.84
C ASP A 352 -14.36 -0.10 -21.81
N VAL A 353 -13.22 0.37 -22.33
CA VAL A 353 -13.18 1.46 -23.32
C VAL A 353 -13.92 1.06 -24.60
N LEU A 354 -13.73 -0.16 -25.08
CA LEU A 354 -14.42 -0.66 -26.30
C LEU A 354 -15.93 -0.79 -26.09
N ALA A 355 -16.37 -1.15 -24.88
CA ALA A 355 -17.80 -1.26 -24.55
C ALA A 355 -18.48 0.13 -24.45
N ARG A 356 -17.74 1.21 -24.25
CA ARG A 356 -18.27 2.57 -24.13
C ARG A 356 -18.37 3.22 -25.51
N GLN A 357 -19.58 3.56 -25.93
CA GLN A 357 -19.83 4.30 -27.17
C GLN A 357 -19.78 5.83 -26.96
N THR A 358 -18.89 6.29 -26.09
CA THR A 358 -18.73 7.71 -25.75
C THR A 358 -17.46 8.29 -26.38
N PRO A 359 -17.48 9.56 -26.85
CA PRO A 359 -16.25 10.21 -27.32
C PRO A 359 -15.16 10.25 -26.24
N ALA A 360 -13.89 10.24 -26.67
CA ALA A 360 -12.73 10.17 -25.77
C ALA A 360 -12.77 11.17 -24.61
N TRP A 361 -13.18 12.41 -24.86
CA TRP A 361 -13.27 13.47 -23.86
C TRP A 361 -14.35 13.24 -22.78
N LYS A 362 -15.29 12.31 -23.02
CA LYS A 362 -16.35 11.93 -22.07
C LYS A 362 -16.10 10.59 -21.36
N LEU A 363 -15.04 9.85 -21.71
CA LEU A 363 -14.82 8.51 -21.17
C LEU A 363 -14.78 8.47 -19.65
N TRP A 364 -14.24 9.51 -19.02
CA TRP A 364 -13.98 9.56 -17.58
C TRP A 364 -14.73 10.69 -16.86
N GLN A 365 -15.67 11.36 -17.52
CA GLN A 365 -16.52 12.39 -16.91
C GLN A 365 -17.70 11.83 -16.11
#